data_2c43ce7baf402a16af1378634dc42290
#
_entry.id   2c43ce7baf402a16af1378634dc42290
#
_cell.length_a   1.000
_cell.length_b   1.000
_cell.length_c   1.000
_cell.angle_alpha   90.00
_cell.angle_beta   90.00
_cell.angle_gamma   90.00
#
_symmetry.space_group_name_H-M   'P 1'
#
loop_
_entity.id
_entity.type
_entity.pdbx_description
1 polymer ?
#
loop_
_entity_poly.entity_id
_entity_poly.type
_entity_poly.pdbx_seq_one_letter_code
_entity_poly.pdbx_strand_id
1 'polypeptide(L)'
;MTELGMNNPWPQPSIASDAWIAPGAVLMADVTVSSGASIWPTAVVRGDMAAIHIGARSNVQEGAVLHGDPNFPVQIAENVTIGHRAVVHGALLEAGCLIGIGAVVLNGVTVGRGALVAAGSVVAKDVPAQTLVAGVPAKV
;
A
#
# COMPACT_ATOMS: atom_id res chain seq x y z
N MET A 1 6.43 10.45 -19.81
CA MET A 1 6.95 11.01 -18.54
C MET A 1 7.36 12.43 -18.82
N THR A 2 6.71 13.39 -18.21
CA THR A 2 7.16 14.76 -18.20
C THR A 2 8.41 14.84 -17.34
N GLU A 3 9.56 15.07 -17.95
CA GLU A 3 10.75 15.50 -17.22
C GLU A 3 10.42 16.84 -16.56
N LEU A 4 10.00 16.79 -15.32
CA LEU A 4 10.18 17.94 -14.47
C LEU A 4 11.68 18.08 -14.29
N GLY A 5 12.28 19.11 -14.90
CA GLY A 5 13.73 19.36 -14.95
C GLY A 5 14.32 19.72 -13.60
N MET A 6 14.06 18.92 -12.61
CA MET A 6 14.71 18.91 -11.32
C MET A 6 15.56 17.65 -11.22
N ASN A 7 16.81 17.78 -10.83
CA ASN A 7 17.61 16.64 -10.40
C ASN A 7 16.81 15.90 -9.34
N ASN A 8 16.20 14.77 -9.73
CA ASN A 8 15.46 13.93 -8.81
C ASN A 8 16.46 13.29 -7.82
N PRO A 9 16.48 13.70 -6.53
CA PRO A 9 17.45 13.19 -5.57
C PRO A 9 17.10 11.78 -5.06
N TRP A 10 15.95 11.25 -5.45
CA TRP A 10 15.47 9.96 -4.96
C TRP A 10 15.85 8.80 -5.87
N PRO A 11 15.98 7.58 -5.31
CA PRO A 11 16.17 6.39 -6.13
C PRO A 11 14.98 6.19 -7.08
N GLN A 12 15.21 5.44 -8.14
CA GLN A 12 14.13 5.02 -9.05
C GLN A 12 13.43 3.78 -8.48
N PRO A 13 12.11 3.66 -8.65
CA PRO A 13 11.40 2.43 -8.28
C PRO A 13 11.99 1.18 -8.93
N SER A 14 12.08 0.10 -8.14
CA SER A 14 12.49 -1.23 -8.59
C SER A 14 11.24 -2.07 -8.86
N ILE A 15 11.00 -2.43 -10.12
CA ILE A 15 9.77 -3.09 -10.54
C ILE A 15 10.11 -4.42 -11.20
N ALA A 16 9.53 -5.52 -10.70
CA ALA A 16 9.69 -6.84 -11.30
C ALA A 16 9.15 -6.85 -12.74
N SER A 17 9.82 -7.60 -13.63
CA SER A 17 9.52 -7.60 -15.07
C SER A 17 8.11 -8.08 -15.43
N ASP A 18 7.50 -8.87 -14.56
CA ASP A 18 6.15 -9.41 -14.69
C ASP A 18 5.11 -8.68 -13.80
N ALA A 19 5.49 -7.60 -13.13
CA ALA A 19 4.56 -6.72 -12.47
C ALA A 19 3.88 -5.79 -13.48
N TRP A 20 2.62 -5.46 -13.23
CA TRP A 20 1.87 -4.56 -14.09
C TRP A 20 1.65 -3.21 -13.43
N ILE A 21 2.11 -2.16 -14.10
CA ILE A 21 1.90 -0.77 -13.68
C ILE A 21 1.00 -0.10 -14.70
N ALA A 22 -0.21 0.25 -14.29
CA ALA A 22 -1.18 0.86 -15.18
C ALA A 22 -0.74 2.25 -15.65
N PRO A 23 -1.12 2.68 -16.85
CA PRO A 23 -1.04 4.07 -17.24
C PRO A 23 -1.77 4.96 -16.21
N GLY A 24 -1.13 6.05 -15.79
CA GLY A 24 -1.68 6.96 -14.78
C GLY A 24 -1.44 6.57 -13.32
N ALA A 25 -0.85 5.40 -13.04
CA ALA A 25 -0.29 5.12 -11.73
C ALA A 25 1.00 5.91 -11.51
N VAL A 26 1.21 6.41 -10.29
CA VAL A 26 2.40 7.19 -9.93
C VAL A 26 3.21 6.43 -8.89
N LEU A 27 4.42 6.03 -9.26
CA LEU A 27 5.41 5.43 -8.36
C LEU A 27 6.62 6.35 -8.30
N MET A 28 7.08 6.69 -7.11
CA MET A 28 8.26 7.55 -6.97
C MET A 28 9.12 7.18 -5.77
N ALA A 29 10.41 7.41 -5.91
CA ALA A 29 11.44 7.21 -4.90
C ALA A 29 11.64 5.73 -4.50
N ASP A 30 11.87 5.42 -3.24
CA ASP A 30 12.21 4.08 -2.75
C ASP A 30 10.98 3.16 -2.70
N VAL A 31 10.60 2.66 -3.87
CA VAL A 31 9.48 1.73 -4.07
C VAL A 31 9.99 0.45 -4.70
N THR A 32 9.64 -0.68 -4.11
CA THR A 32 9.88 -2.02 -4.68
C THR A 32 8.56 -2.71 -4.97
N VAL A 33 8.37 -3.16 -6.21
CA VAL A 33 7.19 -3.91 -6.65
C VAL A 33 7.61 -5.31 -7.06
N SER A 34 7.11 -6.31 -6.34
CA SER A 34 7.48 -7.71 -6.54
C SER A 34 6.71 -8.38 -7.68
N SER A 35 7.15 -9.61 -8.02
CA SER A 35 6.61 -10.44 -9.10
C SER A 35 5.08 -10.59 -9.05
N GLY A 36 4.43 -10.40 -10.19
CA GLY A 36 2.98 -10.56 -10.35
C GLY A 36 2.11 -9.54 -9.63
N ALA A 37 2.71 -8.52 -8.99
CA ALA A 37 1.94 -7.44 -8.38
C ALA A 37 1.36 -6.50 -9.45
N SER A 38 0.28 -5.79 -9.11
CA SER A 38 -0.36 -4.86 -10.02
C SER A 38 -0.72 -3.54 -9.33
N ILE A 39 -0.40 -2.43 -10.00
CA ILE A 39 -0.71 -1.08 -9.54
C ILE A 39 -1.65 -0.44 -10.56
N TRP A 40 -2.84 -0.09 -10.12
CA TRP A 40 -3.95 0.31 -10.98
C TRP A 40 -3.99 1.82 -11.25
N PRO A 41 -4.77 2.28 -12.26
CA PRO A 41 -4.77 3.69 -12.65
C PRO A 41 -5.02 4.62 -11.45
N THR A 42 -4.34 5.75 -11.43
CA THR A 42 -4.46 6.81 -10.40
C THR A 42 -4.02 6.42 -8.98
N ALA A 43 -3.54 5.20 -8.76
CA ALA A 43 -2.88 4.87 -7.50
C ALA A 43 -1.56 5.64 -7.36
N VAL A 44 -1.24 6.06 -6.14
CA VAL A 44 -0.01 6.80 -5.82
C VAL A 44 0.80 6.03 -4.79
N VAL A 45 2.04 5.69 -5.13
CA VAL A 45 2.98 5.00 -4.26
C VAL A 45 4.22 5.89 -4.11
N ARG A 46 4.33 6.54 -2.96
CA ARG A 46 5.36 7.57 -2.73
C ARG A 46 6.31 7.16 -1.60
N GLY A 47 7.51 6.71 -1.98
CA GLY A 47 8.56 6.21 -1.08
C GLY A 47 9.65 7.24 -0.77
N ASP A 48 9.33 8.53 -0.70
CA ASP A 48 10.29 9.60 -0.49
C ASP A 48 10.73 9.78 0.98
N MET A 49 9.86 9.46 1.94
CA MET A 49 10.13 9.59 3.37
C MET A 49 10.50 8.26 4.02
N ALA A 50 9.97 7.15 3.51
CA ALA A 50 10.27 5.80 3.95
C ALA A 50 10.03 4.83 2.79
N ALA A 51 10.73 3.70 2.81
CA ALA A 51 10.63 2.67 1.77
C ALA A 51 9.21 2.07 1.71
N ILE A 52 8.78 1.73 0.50
CA ILE A 52 7.54 0.99 0.27
C ILE A 52 7.86 -0.30 -0.48
N HIS A 53 7.48 -1.43 0.12
CA HIS A 53 7.58 -2.74 -0.52
C HIS A 53 6.21 -3.31 -0.79
N ILE A 54 5.94 -3.68 -2.04
CA ILE A 54 4.69 -4.33 -2.47
C ILE A 54 5.02 -5.77 -2.84
N GLY A 55 4.51 -6.69 -2.03
CA GLY A 55 4.76 -8.11 -2.14
C GLY A 55 4.14 -8.77 -3.38
N ALA A 56 4.60 -9.97 -3.66
CA ALA A 56 4.21 -10.71 -4.85
C ALA A 56 2.69 -10.92 -4.96
N ARG A 57 2.14 -10.77 -6.17
CA ARG A 57 0.72 -10.97 -6.48
C ARG A 57 -0.24 -10.11 -5.67
N SER A 58 0.26 -9.05 -5.03
CA SER A 58 -0.58 -8.04 -4.36
C SER A 58 -1.09 -7.02 -5.38
N ASN A 59 -2.22 -6.39 -5.08
CA ASN A 59 -2.78 -5.37 -5.95
C ASN A 59 -3.08 -4.08 -5.18
N VAL A 60 -2.78 -2.96 -5.81
CA VAL A 60 -3.06 -1.61 -5.31
C VAL A 60 -4.04 -0.98 -6.29
N GLN A 61 -5.30 -0.88 -5.90
CA GLN A 61 -6.37 -0.50 -6.81
C GLN A 61 -6.47 1.02 -7.00
N GLU A 62 -7.37 1.43 -7.88
CA GLU A 62 -7.49 2.81 -8.36
C GLU A 62 -7.66 3.81 -7.22
N GLY A 63 -6.88 4.88 -7.28
CA GLY A 63 -6.94 5.97 -6.32
C GLY A 63 -6.39 5.67 -4.94
N ALA A 64 -5.87 4.47 -4.69
CA ALA A 64 -5.22 4.16 -3.42
C ALA A 64 -3.93 4.96 -3.25
N VAL A 65 -3.59 5.31 -2.01
CA VAL A 65 -2.38 6.06 -1.68
C VAL A 65 -1.55 5.28 -0.67
N LEU A 66 -0.30 5.02 -1.01
CA LEU A 66 0.69 4.41 -0.13
C LEU A 66 1.79 5.42 0.17
N HIS A 67 2.01 5.68 1.44
CA HIS A 67 3.06 6.58 1.91
C HIS A 67 3.50 6.18 3.32
N GLY A 68 4.68 6.59 3.72
CA GLY A 68 5.19 6.36 5.08
C GLY A 68 5.90 7.59 5.62
N ASP A 69 6.05 7.63 6.93
CA ASP A 69 6.88 8.61 7.63
C ASP A 69 8.26 8.00 7.97
N PRO A 70 9.26 8.81 8.32
CA PRO A 70 10.52 8.27 8.84
C PRO A 70 10.29 7.27 9.96
N ASN A 71 10.91 6.08 9.87
CA ASN A 71 10.74 4.92 10.76
C ASN A 71 9.38 4.19 10.65
N PHE A 72 8.50 4.60 9.74
CA PHE A 72 7.24 3.92 9.44
C PHE A 72 7.16 3.57 7.95
N PRO A 73 7.92 2.56 7.49
CA PRO A 73 7.84 2.09 6.11
C PRO A 73 6.48 1.41 5.86
N VAL A 74 6.12 1.30 4.59
CA VAL A 74 4.98 0.47 4.18
C VAL A 74 5.52 -0.87 3.71
N GLN A 75 5.12 -1.93 4.39
CA GLN A 75 5.52 -3.30 4.07
C GLN A 75 4.28 -4.12 3.74
N ILE A 76 4.11 -4.49 2.50
CA ILE A 76 2.98 -5.28 2.02
C ILE A 76 3.49 -6.66 1.62
N ALA A 77 3.00 -7.70 2.28
CA ALA A 77 3.34 -9.07 1.97
C ALA A 77 2.66 -9.55 0.66
N GLU A 78 2.77 -10.83 0.36
CA GLU A 78 2.17 -11.40 -0.84
C GLU A 78 0.63 -11.56 -0.74
N ASN A 79 -0.04 -11.55 -1.89
CA ASN A 79 -1.48 -11.79 -2.04
C ASN A 79 -2.36 -10.81 -1.23
N VAL A 80 -1.91 -9.59 -1.06
CA VAL A 80 -2.67 -8.53 -0.37
C VAL A 80 -3.50 -7.75 -1.38
N THR A 81 -4.74 -7.46 -1.02
CA THR A 81 -5.62 -6.57 -1.79
C THR A 81 -5.78 -5.24 -1.09
N ILE A 82 -5.43 -4.15 -1.78
CA ILE A 82 -5.68 -2.78 -1.33
C ILE A 82 -6.78 -2.19 -2.20
N GLY A 83 -7.95 -2.02 -1.61
CA GLY A 83 -9.16 -1.56 -2.30
C GLY A 83 -9.06 -0.13 -2.81
N HIS A 84 -9.98 0.20 -3.72
CA HIS A 84 -10.05 1.53 -4.34
C HIS A 84 -10.05 2.64 -3.30
N ARG A 85 -9.25 3.69 -3.53
CA ARG A 85 -9.16 4.89 -2.68
C ARG A 85 -8.78 4.61 -1.21
N ALA A 86 -8.26 3.44 -0.89
CA ALA A 86 -7.72 3.16 0.43
C ALA A 86 -6.42 3.93 0.66
N VAL A 87 -6.13 4.25 1.90
CA VAL A 87 -4.86 4.86 2.31
C VAL A 87 -4.14 3.92 3.25
N VAL A 88 -2.92 3.55 2.90
CA VAL A 88 -2.03 2.78 3.76
C VAL A 88 -0.82 3.64 4.08
N HIS A 89 -0.73 4.06 5.33
CA HIS A 89 0.30 4.97 5.77
C HIS A 89 1.16 4.35 6.87
N GLY A 90 2.44 4.06 6.55
CA GLY A 90 3.41 3.58 7.51
C GLY A 90 3.04 2.27 8.22
N ALA A 91 2.45 1.30 7.53
CA ALA A 91 1.88 0.10 8.11
C ALA A 91 2.46 -1.19 7.52
N LEU A 92 2.35 -2.28 8.27
CA LEU A 92 2.69 -3.64 7.85
C LEU A 92 1.41 -4.41 7.52
N LEU A 93 1.28 -4.88 6.29
CA LEU A 93 0.17 -5.70 5.84
C LEU A 93 0.67 -7.14 5.62
N GLU A 94 0.20 -8.06 6.44
CA GLU A 94 0.58 -9.46 6.32
C GLU A 94 -0.15 -10.17 5.18
N ALA A 95 0.38 -11.33 4.76
CA ALA A 95 -0.08 -12.05 3.58
C ALA A 95 -1.60 -12.32 3.56
N GLY A 96 -2.20 -12.10 2.40
CA GLY A 96 -3.60 -12.41 2.14
C GLY A 96 -4.61 -11.50 2.82
N CYS A 97 -4.19 -10.44 3.52
CA CYS A 97 -5.16 -9.51 4.09
C CYS A 97 -5.83 -8.65 3.00
N LEU A 98 -6.99 -8.09 3.34
CA LEU A 98 -7.75 -7.23 2.44
C LEU A 98 -8.04 -5.89 3.13
N ILE A 99 -7.63 -4.81 2.50
CA ILE A 99 -7.96 -3.46 2.92
C ILE A 99 -9.14 -2.98 2.05
N GLY A 100 -10.27 -2.76 2.69
CA GLY A 100 -11.53 -2.41 2.01
C GLY A 100 -11.48 -1.03 1.35
N ILE A 101 -12.43 -0.81 0.45
CA ILE A 101 -12.58 0.44 -0.32
C ILE A 101 -12.63 1.64 0.64
N GLY A 102 -11.79 2.64 0.40
CA GLY A 102 -11.77 3.87 1.19
C GLY A 102 -11.31 3.72 2.64
N ALA A 103 -10.81 2.56 3.04
CA ALA A 103 -10.28 2.40 4.41
C ALA A 103 -8.94 3.12 4.58
N VAL A 104 -8.64 3.49 5.81
CA VAL A 104 -7.39 4.19 6.19
C VAL A 104 -6.66 3.35 7.24
N VAL A 105 -5.40 3.01 6.97
CA VAL A 105 -4.51 2.31 7.91
C VAL A 105 -3.40 3.26 8.32
N LEU A 106 -3.25 3.48 9.63
CA LEU A 106 -2.35 4.47 10.19
C LEU A 106 -0.95 3.91 10.53
N ASN A 107 0.00 4.82 10.79
CA ASN A 107 1.39 4.50 11.14
C ASN A 107 1.51 3.46 12.24
N GLY A 108 2.42 2.52 12.06
CA GLY A 108 2.79 1.51 13.05
C GLY A 108 1.79 0.37 13.22
N VAL A 109 0.69 0.39 12.46
CA VAL A 109 -0.31 -0.68 12.51
C VAL A 109 0.18 -1.91 11.76
N THR A 110 -0.04 -3.09 12.35
CA THR A 110 0.07 -4.37 11.66
C THR A 110 -1.34 -4.92 11.38
N VAL A 111 -1.63 -5.18 10.11
CA VAL A 111 -2.84 -5.91 9.72
C VAL A 111 -2.47 -7.37 9.52
N GLY A 112 -2.99 -8.23 10.38
CA GLY A 112 -2.61 -9.65 10.45
C GLY A 112 -3.01 -10.45 9.21
N ARG A 113 -2.36 -11.59 9.03
CA ARG A 113 -2.56 -12.52 7.92
C ARG A 113 -4.03 -12.85 7.69
N GLY A 114 -4.50 -12.69 6.47
CA GLY A 114 -5.87 -13.00 6.08
C GLY A 114 -6.96 -12.18 6.76
N ALA A 115 -6.60 -11.10 7.46
CA ALA A 115 -7.58 -10.20 8.07
C ALA A 115 -8.29 -9.36 7.01
N LEU A 116 -9.49 -8.92 7.32
CA LEU A 116 -10.30 -8.07 6.46
C LEU A 116 -10.61 -6.75 7.18
N VAL A 117 -10.21 -5.66 6.56
CA VAL A 117 -10.60 -4.30 6.99
C VAL A 117 -11.79 -3.88 6.14
N ALA A 118 -12.93 -3.65 6.77
CA ALA A 118 -14.16 -3.26 6.07
C ALA A 118 -14.00 -1.88 5.39
N ALA A 119 -14.79 -1.67 4.35
CA ALA A 119 -14.79 -0.40 3.59
C ALA A 119 -15.03 0.81 4.50
N GLY A 120 -14.29 1.91 4.26
CA GLY A 120 -14.43 3.16 5.00
C GLY A 120 -13.93 3.13 6.45
N SER A 121 -13.31 2.05 6.90
CA SER A 121 -12.80 1.93 8.27
C SER A 121 -11.52 2.73 8.47
N VAL A 122 -11.28 3.17 9.72
CA VAL A 122 -10.01 3.79 10.13
C VAL A 122 -9.32 2.90 11.16
N VAL A 123 -8.22 2.29 10.75
CA VAL A 123 -7.46 1.33 11.55
C VAL A 123 -6.33 2.06 12.27
N ALA A 124 -6.47 2.21 13.58
CA ALA A 124 -5.51 2.90 14.44
C ALA A 124 -4.78 1.94 15.41
N LYS A 125 -5.10 0.66 15.39
CA LYS A 125 -4.48 -0.40 16.21
C LYS A 125 -4.30 -1.65 15.38
N ASP A 126 -3.40 -2.53 15.82
CA ASP A 126 -3.15 -3.80 15.16
C ASP A 126 -4.44 -4.63 15.00
N VAL A 127 -4.53 -5.30 13.88
CA VAL A 127 -5.65 -6.17 13.52
C VAL A 127 -5.17 -7.62 13.63
N PRO A 128 -5.81 -8.44 14.48
CA PRO A 128 -5.44 -9.86 14.60
C PRO A 128 -5.65 -10.61 13.28
N ALA A 129 -4.83 -11.63 13.05
CA ALA A 129 -4.96 -12.48 11.87
C ALA A 129 -6.37 -13.09 11.76
N GLN A 130 -6.85 -13.23 10.52
CA GLN A 130 -8.14 -13.87 10.19
C GLN A 130 -9.36 -13.28 10.90
N THR A 131 -9.30 -11.98 11.23
CA THR A 131 -10.43 -11.24 11.80
C THR A 131 -10.96 -10.21 10.82
N LEU A 132 -12.21 -9.80 11.04
CA LEU A 132 -12.82 -8.67 10.38
C LEU A 132 -12.86 -7.51 11.36
N VAL A 133 -12.39 -6.33 10.92
CA VAL A 133 -12.54 -5.08 11.67
C VAL A 133 -13.34 -4.08 10.85
N ALA A 134 -14.15 -3.28 11.52
CA ALA A 134 -15.00 -2.29 10.87
C ALA A 134 -15.17 -1.05 11.74
N GLY A 135 -15.41 0.10 11.11
CA GLY A 135 -15.79 1.35 11.75
C GLY A 135 -14.68 2.37 11.90
N VAL A 136 -15.01 3.47 12.58
CA VAL A 136 -14.13 4.61 12.85
C VAL A 136 -14.24 4.96 14.34
N PRO A 137 -13.26 4.58 15.17
CA PRO A 137 -12.12 3.70 14.88
C PRO A 137 -12.57 2.25 14.61
N ALA A 138 -11.80 1.50 13.82
CA ALA A 138 -12.11 0.13 13.51
C ALA A 138 -11.99 -0.77 14.75
N LYS A 139 -12.93 -1.70 14.86
CA LYS A 139 -13.01 -2.71 15.93
C LYS A 139 -13.36 -4.08 15.33
N VAL A 140 -12.95 -5.13 16.02
CA VAL A 140 -13.30 -6.51 15.67
C VAL A 140 -14.80 -6.72 15.80
#